data_9ffda8fda725cefb6d3855b22aedd8af
#
_entry.id   9ffda8fda725cefb6d3855b22aedd8af
#
_cell.length_a   1.000
_cell.length_b   1.000
_cell.length_c   1.000
_cell.angle_alpha   90.00
_cell.angle_beta   90.00
_cell.angle_gamma   90.00
#
_symmetry.space_group_name_H-M   'P 1'
#
loop_
_entity.id
_entity.type
_entity.pdbx_description
1 polymer ?
#
loop_
_entity_poly.entity_id
_entity_poly.type
_entity_poly.pdbx_seq_one_letter_code
_entity_poly.pdbx_strand_id
1 'polypeptide(L)'
;GDEFIAWVERENVFTNTLVDRINTGYPKDEDIDLGYEDNMLNTSEFFHLWVIESDTDIEKEIPFSEAGLNVIVTKDALERYRTRKVRILNGAHTSMVCYALLEGIETVKDCMDDENMHAFLKSCLFDSIIPTLDLPKEELLDYADNVLTRFANPYIKHYLSSIVLNSVSKFKVRVLPSILEYIKRYGKTPSTLVFSLAKLIEFYKNGEPNDAPEVVEYIKTHTVREILANTDLFGTDISFLTEEVEGCR
;
A
#
# COMPACT_ATOMS: atom_id res chain seq x y z
N GLY A 1 -24.84 12.04 26.86
CA GLY A 1 -25.97 12.78 26.30
C GLY A 1 -25.48 13.95 25.47
N ASP A 2 -26.39 14.67 24.83
CA ASP A 2 -26.09 15.71 23.82
C ASP A 2 -25.20 16.84 24.37
N GLU A 3 -25.35 17.16 25.63
CA GLU A 3 -24.53 18.16 26.31
C GLU A 3 -23.04 17.77 26.40
N PHE A 4 -22.76 16.49 26.61
CA PHE A 4 -21.39 15.95 26.58
C PHE A 4 -20.82 15.95 25.17
N ILE A 5 -21.61 15.58 24.16
CA ILE A 5 -21.19 15.62 22.75
C ILE A 5 -20.84 17.06 22.37
N ALA A 6 -21.71 18.01 22.67
CA ALA A 6 -21.47 19.43 22.40
C ALA A 6 -20.23 19.98 23.14
N TRP A 7 -19.96 19.50 24.34
CA TRP A 7 -18.73 19.83 25.05
C TRP A 7 -17.49 19.26 24.37
N VAL A 8 -17.52 17.97 23.97
CA VAL A 8 -16.40 17.32 23.26
C VAL A 8 -16.09 18.05 21.98
N GLU A 9 -17.11 18.39 21.17
CA GLU A 9 -16.94 19.10 19.89
C GLU A 9 -16.36 20.51 20.08
N ARG A 10 -16.75 21.20 21.17
CA ARG A 10 -16.29 22.56 21.45
C ARG A 10 -14.86 22.60 21.99
N GLU A 11 -14.49 21.65 22.88
CA GLU A 11 -13.22 21.66 23.61
C GLU A 11 -12.11 20.85 22.96
N ASN A 12 -12.39 20.17 21.84
CA ASN A 12 -11.39 19.36 21.14
C ASN A 12 -11.29 19.75 19.68
N VAL A 13 -10.12 19.51 19.11
CA VAL A 13 -9.87 19.62 17.68
C VAL A 13 -9.66 18.22 17.12
N PHE A 14 -10.55 17.80 16.21
CA PHE A 14 -10.45 16.54 15.51
C PHE A 14 -9.82 16.77 14.16
N THR A 15 -8.68 16.15 13.90
CA THR A 15 -7.94 16.30 12.66
C THR A 15 -7.92 15.01 11.86
N ASN A 16 -7.90 15.11 10.55
CA ASN A 16 -7.61 14.01 9.66
C ASN A 16 -6.10 13.96 9.40
N THR A 17 -5.51 12.78 9.29
CA THR A 17 -4.06 12.67 9.15
C THR A 17 -3.63 11.58 8.17
N LEU A 18 -2.38 11.71 7.69
CA LEU A 18 -1.67 10.68 6.94
C LEU A 18 -0.27 10.52 7.54
N VAL A 19 0.10 9.30 7.87
CA VAL A 19 1.48 8.93 8.23
C VAL A 19 2.08 8.13 7.08
N ASP A 20 3.28 8.50 6.66
CA ASP A 20 4.10 7.74 5.71
C ASP A 20 5.45 7.43 6.37
N ARG A 21 5.56 6.22 6.91
CA ARG A 21 6.75 5.61 7.48
C ARG A 21 6.59 4.10 7.48
N ILE A 22 7.60 3.38 7.00
CA ILE A 22 7.61 1.91 7.08
C ILE A 22 8.06 1.51 8.47
N ASN A 23 7.19 0.80 9.20
CA ASN A 23 7.47 0.18 10.48
C ASN A 23 7.29 -1.32 10.33
N THR A 24 8.27 -2.10 10.76
CA THR A 24 8.28 -3.56 10.61
C THR A 24 7.98 -4.33 11.90
N GLY A 25 7.72 -3.60 12.97
CA GLY A 25 7.40 -4.18 14.27
C GLY A 25 8.63 -4.54 15.09
N TYR A 26 8.45 -5.44 16.04
CA TYR A 26 9.53 -5.90 16.93
C TYR A 26 10.60 -6.65 16.11
N PRO A 27 11.90 -6.32 16.28
CA PRO A 27 13.01 -6.97 15.57
C PRO A 27 13.26 -8.38 16.12
N LYS A 28 12.57 -9.37 15.57
CA LYS A 28 12.57 -10.75 16.08
C LYS A 28 13.88 -11.50 15.83
N ASP A 29 14.61 -11.12 14.78
CA ASP A 29 15.80 -11.83 14.30
C ASP A 29 17.10 -11.08 14.59
N GLU A 30 17.04 -10.07 15.45
CA GLU A 30 18.19 -9.24 15.80
C GLU A 30 18.39 -9.24 17.32
N ASP A 31 19.61 -9.50 17.76
CA ASP A 31 20.00 -9.37 19.16
C ASP A 31 20.40 -7.91 19.42
N ILE A 32 19.42 -7.12 19.88
CA ILE A 32 19.59 -5.68 20.15
C ILE A 32 19.73 -5.50 21.66
N ASP A 33 20.94 -5.25 22.12
CA ASP A 33 21.21 -4.89 23.52
C ASP A 33 21.01 -3.38 23.72
N LEU A 34 19.92 -3.00 24.36
CA LEU A 34 19.63 -1.62 24.77
C LEU A 34 20.11 -1.33 26.21
N GLY A 35 20.65 -2.34 26.92
CA GLY A 35 20.95 -2.23 28.34
C GLY A 35 19.71 -2.29 29.25
N TYR A 36 18.53 -2.50 28.70
CA TYR A 36 17.25 -2.72 29.38
C TYR A 36 16.29 -3.51 28.49
N GLU A 37 15.29 -4.14 29.08
CA GLU A 37 14.24 -4.88 28.35
C GLU A 37 13.15 -3.91 27.88
N ASP A 38 12.84 -3.94 26.57
CA ASP A 38 11.77 -3.18 25.95
C ASP A 38 10.87 -4.09 25.11
N ASN A 39 9.73 -4.48 25.64
CA ASN A 39 8.75 -5.32 24.95
C ASN A 39 7.96 -4.58 23.84
N MET A 40 8.13 -3.27 23.74
CA MET A 40 7.49 -2.42 22.74
C MET A 40 8.48 -1.92 21.67
N LEU A 41 9.70 -2.45 21.67
CA LEU A 41 10.71 -2.09 20.67
C LEU A 41 10.17 -2.27 19.25
N ASN A 42 10.41 -1.29 18.40
CA ASN A 42 9.92 -1.27 17.03
C ASN A 42 11.02 -0.81 16.07
N THR A 43 11.15 -1.51 14.95
CA THR A 43 12.06 -1.13 13.89
C THR A 43 11.32 -0.29 12.84
N SER A 44 11.93 0.82 12.45
CA SER A 44 11.38 1.69 11.42
C SER A 44 12.45 2.28 10.53
N GLU A 45 12.07 2.67 9.33
CA GLU A 45 12.95 3.42 8.43
C GLU A 45 13.25 4.82 8.97
N PHE A 46 14.31 5.44 8.44
CA PHE A 46 14.66 6.82 8.77
C PHE A 46 13.65 7.83 8.19
N PHE A 47 13.14 7.56 6.99
CA PHE A 47 12.11 8.41 6.37
C PHE A 47 10.86 8.48 7.24
N HIS A 48 10.31 9.67 7.36
CA HIS A 48 9.03 9.91 8.00
C HIS A 48 8.34 11.11 7.36
N LEU A 49 7.04 11.04 7.28
CA LEU A 49 6.17 12.14 6.91
C LEU A 49 4.86 12.01 7.70
N TRP A 50 4.48 13.07 8.38
CA TRP A 50 3.16 13.17 8.99
C TRP A 50 2.44 14.40 8.44
N VAL A 51 1.33 14.18 7.75
CA VAL A 51 0.48 15.26 7.23
C VAL A 51 -0.76 15.33 8.10
N ILE A 52 -1.07 16.51 8.59
CA ILE A 52 -2.22 16.78 9.47
C ILE A 52 -3.09 17.81 8.78
N GLU A 53 -4.36 17.49 8.58
CA GLU A 53 -5.34 18.40 8.01
C GLU A 53 -6.14 19.05 9.13
N SER A 54 -6.01 20.38 9.25
CA SER A 54 -6.66 21.16 10.31
C SER A 54 -6.98 22.57 9.84
N ASP A 55 -8.14 23.06 10.20
CA ASP A 55 -8.54 24.46 10.03
C ASP A 55 -7.99 25.37 11.13
N THR A 56 -7.48 24.80 12.21
CA THR A 56 -6.92 25.54 13.35
C THR A 56 -5.39 25.50 13.30
N ASP A 57 -4.77 26.51 13.92
CA ASP A 57 -3.31 26.61 14.08
C ASP A 57 -2.83 25.64 15.19
N ILE A 58 -2.73 24.35 14.82
CA ILE A 58 -2.30 23.29 15.76
C ILE A 58 -0.77 23.22 15.92
N GLU A 59 0.00 23.91 15.08
CA GLU A 59 1.47 23.89 15.16
C GLU A 59 1.99 24.49 16.48
N LYS A 60 1.23 25.36 17.11
CA LYS A 60 1.54 25.89 18.45
C LYS A 60 1.43 24.83 19.54
N GLU A 61 0.51 23.87 19.39
CA GLU A 61 0.30 22.80 20.36
C GLU A 61 1.25 21.61 20.12
N ILE A 62 1.61 21.36 18.83
CA ILE A 62 2.48 20.27 18.42
C ILE A 62 3.60 20.80 17.51
N PRO A 63 4.60 21.52 18.03
CA PRO A 63 5.63 22.22 17.24
C PRO A 63 6.69 21.26 16.66
N PHE A 64 6.26 20.16 16.06
CA PHE A 64 7.15 19.11 15.54
C PHE A 64 7.96 19.56 14.33
N SER A 65 7.40 20.44 13.48
CA SER A 65 8.11 21.06 12.35
C SER A 65 9.27 21.95 12.82
N GLU A 66 9.10 22.68 13.92
CA GLU A 66 10.18 23.50 14.54
C GLU A 66 11.31 22.61 15.10
N ALA A 67 11.00 21.40 15.54
CA ALA A 67 11.98 20.41 15.97
C ALA A 67 12.69 19.70 14.81
N GLY A 68 12.44 20.10 13.55
CA GLY A 68 13.07 19.53 12.36
C GLY A 68 12.46 18.21 11.91
N LEU A 69 11.28 17.82 12.42
CA LEU A 69 10.56 16.66 11.94
C LEU A 69 9.76 16.98 10.68
N ASN A 70 9.64 16.00 9.79
CA ASN A 70 8.86 16.17 8.54
C ASN A 70 7.36 16.04 8.82
N VAL A 71 6.81 17.09 9.43
CA VAL A 71 5.39 17.25 9.74
C VAL A 71 4.83 18.41 8.95
N ILE A 72 3.74 18.20 8.25
CA ILE A 72 3.06 19.19 7.43
C ILE A 72 1.65 19.41 7.97
N VAL A 73 1.33 20.62 8.36
CA VAL A 73 -0.04 21.04 8.66
C VAL A 73 -0.63 21.71 7.43
N THR A 74 -1.80 21.27 7.00
CA THR A 74 -2.48 21.79 5.81
C THR A 74 -3.99 21.90 6.06
N LYS A 75 -4.67 22.72 5.26
CA LYS A 75 -6.13 22.86 5.32
C LYS A 75 -6.87 21.93 4.35
N ASP A 76 -6.25 21.61 3.20
CA ASP A 76 -6.96 21.00 2.06
C ASP A 76 -6.05 20.10 1.18
N ALA A 77 -4.81 19.85 1.58
CA ALA A 77 -3.87 19.11 0.75
C ALA A 77 -3.69 17.63 1.15
N LEU A 78 -4.37 17.16 2.21
CA LEU A 78 -4.18 15.80 2.74
C LEU A 78 -4.46 14.73 1.67
N GLU A 79 -5.51 14.90 0.87
CA GLU A 79 -5.90 13.91 -0.14
C GLU A 79 -4.84 13.74 -1.24
N ARG A 80 -4.09 14.80 -1.59
CA ARG A 80 -2.94 14.72 -2.50
C ARG A 80 -1.86 13.78 -1.96
N TYR A 81 -1.50 13.93 -0.69
CA TYR A 81 -0.50 13.08 -0.03
C TYR A 81 -1.02 11.63 0.11
N ARG A 82 -2.30 11.48 0.47
CA ARG A 82 -2.94 10.16 0.61
C ARG A 82 -2.97 9.42 -0.72
N THR A 83 -3.44 10.03 -1.77
CA THR A 83 -3.50 9.44 -3.11
C THR A 83 -2.11 9.01 -3.56
N ARG A 84 -1.11 9.90 -3.47
CA ARG A 84 0.27 9.59 -3.82
C ARG A 84 0.80 8.38 -3.05
N LYS A 85 0.68 8.39 -1.72
CA LYS A 85 1.16 7.29 -0.86
C LYS A 85 0.43 5.98 -1.13
N VAL A 86 -0.90 6.01 -1.15
CA VAL A 86 -1.72 4.79 -1.30
C VAL A 86 -1.52 4.14 -2.66
N ARG A 87 -1.45 4.94 -3.72
CA ARG A 87 -1.34 4.42 -5.08
C ARG A 87 0.12 4.00 -5.41
N ILE A 88 1.12 4.76 -5.03
CA ILE A 88 2.52 4.48 -5.35
C ILE A 88 3.11 3.51 -4.32
N LEU A 89 3.29 3.91 -3.05
CA LEU A 89 3.97 3.06 -2.07
C LEU A 89 3.16 1.80 -1.72
N ASN A 90 1.91 1.99 -1.32
CA ASN A 90 1.08 0.85 -0.92
C ASN A 90 0.65 0.02 -2.14
N GLY A 91 0.43 0.65 -3.30
CA GLY A 91 0.16 -0.02 -4.57
C GLY A 91 1.32 -0.89 -5.01
N ALA A 92 2.56 -0.39 -4.96
CA ALA A 92 3.75 -1.17 -5.24
C ALA A 92 3.85 -2.43 -4.36
N HIS A 93 3.75 -2.28 -3.03
CA HIS A 93 3.75 -3.41 -2.12
C HIS A 93 2.67 -4.45 -2.48
N THR A 94 1.44 -3.97 -2.74
CA THR A 94 0.31 -4.86 -3.03
C THR A 94 0.44 -5.54 -4.38
N SER A 95 1.01 -4.86 -5.38
CA SER A 95 1.20 -5.43 -6.72
C SER A 95 2.24 -6.55 -6.73
N MET A 96 3.29 -6.46 -5.91
CA MET A 96 4.38 -7.44 -5.96
C MET A 96 4.20 -8.61 -4.99
N VAL A 97 3.50 -8.43 -3.85
CA VAL A 97 3.59 -9.34 -2.71
C VAL A 97 3.20 -10.77 -3.02
N CYS A 98 2.08 -11.00 -3.72
CA CYS A 98 1.62 -12.36 -4.05
C CYS A 98 2.53 -13.00 -5.10
N TYR A 99 2.98 -12.24 -6.10
CA TYR A 99 3.94 -12.73 -7.09
C TYR A 99 5.26 -13.12 -6.43
N ALA A 100 5.84 -12.25 -5.61
CA ALA A 100 7.11 -12.51 -4.94
C ALA A 100 7.04 -13.75 -4.01
N LEU A 101 5.96 -13.93 -3.27
CA LEU A 101 5.76 -15.12 -2.42
C LEU A 101 5.63 -16.40 -3.24
N LEU A 102 5.00 -16.37 -4.41
CA LEU A 102 4.94 -17.52 -5.33
C LEU A 102 6.32 -17.88 -5.89
N GLU A 103 7.21 -16.91 -6.07
CA GLU A 103 8.61 -17.12 -6.48
C GLU A 103 9.54 -17.48 -5.30
N GLY A 104 9.01 -17.58 -4.07
CA GLY A 104 9.80 -17.94 -2.88
C GLY A 104 10.66 -16.80 -2.32
N ILE A 105 10.38 -15.56 -2.70
CA ILE A 105 11.05 -14.37 -2.14
C ILE A 105 10.45 -14.06 -0.76
N GLU A 106 11.28 -13.66 0.20
CA GLU A 106 10.86 -13.49 1.59
C GLU A 106 10.68 -12.02 2.02
N THR A 107 11.54 -11.12 1.52
CA THR A 107 11.53 -9.72 1.95
C THR A 107 11.38 -8.74 0.80
N VAL A 108 10.97 -7.51 1.12
CA VAL A 108 10.91 -6.40 0.15
C VAL A 108 12.30 -6.09 -0.43
N LYS A 109 13.35 -6.19 0.40
CA LYS A 109 14.73 -5.98 -0.04
C LYS A 109 15.14 -7.03 -1.09
N ASP A 110 14.79 -8.30 -0.85
CA ASP A 110 15.09 -9.37 -1.80
C ASP A 110 14.36 -9.16 -3.15
N CYS A 111 13.13 -8.62 -3.13
CA CYS A 111 12.43 -8.19 -4.35
C CYS A 111 13.21 -7.11 -5.13
N MET A 112 13.91 -6.23 -4.43
CA MET A 112 14.72 -5.18 -5.06
C MET A 112 16.05 -5.71 -5.60
N ASP A 113 16.57 -6.80 -5.03
CA ASP A 113 17.80 -7.46 -5.48
C ASP A 113 17.56 -8.43 -6.65
N ASP A 114 16.34 -8.94 -6.81
CA ASP A 114 15.93 -9.75 -7.95
C ASP A 114 15.65 -8.86 -9.17
N GLU A 115 16.38 -9.10 -10.29
CA GLU A 115 16.29 -8.28 -11.50
C GLU A 115 14.88 -8.30 -12.12
N ASN A 116 14.20 -9.45 -12.12
CA ASN A 116 12.88 -9.59 -12.73
C ASN A 116 11.82 -8.89 -11.88
N MET A 117 11.87 -9.09 -10.57
CA MET A 117 10.94 -8.46 -9.63
C MET A 117 11.11 -6.93 -9.60
N HIS A 118 12.35 -6.46 -9.63
CA HIS A 118 12.65 -5.02 -9.70
C HIS A 118 12.14 -4.41 -11.02
N ALA A 119 12.36 -5.08 -12.16
CA ALA A 119 11.84 -4.63 -13.46
C ALA A 119 10.30 -4.62 -13.48
N PHE A 120 9.67 -5.68 -12.95
CA PHE A 120 8.21 -5.74 -12.80
C PHE A 120 7.68 -4.57 -11.97
N LEU A 121 8.29 -4.31 -10.81
CA LEU A 121 7.87 -3.24 -9.92
C LEU A 121 8.00 -1.85 -10.56
N LYS A 122 9.10 -1.61 -11.28
CA LYS A 122 9.26 -0.39 -12.08
C LYS A 122 8.15 -0.23 -13.12
N SER A 123 7.85 -1.28 -13.87
CA SER A 123 6.77 -1.21 -14.87
C SER A 123 5.40 -0.99 -14.22
N CYS A 124 5.12 -1.61 -13.06
CA CYS A 124 3.90 -1.30 -12.30
C CYS A 124 3.80 0.19 -11.96
N LEU A 125 4.88 0.79 -11.45
CA LEU A 125 4.90 2.17 -11.01
C LEU A 125 4.86 3.16 -12.18
N PHE A 126 5.84 3.08 -13.07
CA PHE A 126 6.07 4.11 -14.08
C PHE A 126 5.19 3.98 -15.32
N ASP A 127 4.86 2.74 -15.73
CA ASP A 127 4.07 2.51 -16.94
C ASP A 127 2.57 2.36 -16.68
N SER A 128 2.18 2.01 -15.43
CA SER A 128 0.80 1.65 -15.12
C SER A 128 0.14 2.53 -14.05
N ILE A 129 0.80 2.80 -12.93
CA ILE A 129 0.20 3.56 -11.81
C ILE A 129 0.33 5.07 -12.02
N ILE A 130 1.56 5.59 -12.19
CA ILE A 130 1.82 7.03 -12.32
C ILE A 130 0.99 7.67 -13.43
N PRO A 131 0.82 7.07 -14.63
CA PRO A 131 0.00 7.64 -15.69
C PRO A 131 -1.48 7.82 -15.34
N THR A 132 -1.95 7.24 -14.24
CA THR A 132 -3.35 7.34 -13.79
C THR A 132 -3.58 8.40 -12.71
N LEU A 133 -2.55 9.13 -12.29
CA LEU A 133 -2.62 10.08 -11.20
C LEU A 133 -2.61 11.52 -11.71
N ASP A 134 -3.54 12.34 -11.20
CA ASP A 134 -3.69 13.75 -11.56
C ASP A 134 -2.88 14.65 -10.60
N LEU A 135 -1.58 14.39 -10.50
CA LEU A 135 -0.61 15.17 -9.71
C LEU A 135 0.57 15.56 -10.60
N PRO A 136 1.37 16.56 -10.21
CA PRO A 136 2.53 16.96 -10.99
C PRO A 136 3.47 15.79 -11.27
N LYS A 137 3.79 15.57 -12.55
CA LYS A 137 4.54 14.40 -13.00
C LYS A 137 5.90 14.26 -12.32
N GLU A 138 6.62 15.37 -12.16
CA GLU A 138 7.93 15.37 -11.49
C GLU A 138 7.82 14.91 -10.04
N GLU A 139 6.82 15.38 -9.29
CA GLU A 139 6.55 14.97 -7.92
C GLU A 139 6.25 13.45 -7.82
N LEU A 140 5.48 12.92 -8.79
CA LEU A 140 5.14 11.49 -8.81
C LEU A 140 6.38 10.62 -9.11
N LEU A 141 7.23 11.05 -10.04
CA LEU A 141 8.46 10.37 -10.40
C LEU A 141 9.45 10.38 -9.22
N ASP A 142 9.70 11.53 -8.63
CA ASP A 142 10.58 11.67 -7.46
C ASP A 142 10.10 10.82 -6.29
N TYR A 143 8.79 10.80 -6.05
CA TYR A 143 8.22 9.99 -4.98
C TYR A 143 8.36 8.49 -5.26
N ALA A 144 8.17 8.04 -6.50
CA ALA A 144 8.34 6.64 -6.88
C ALA A 144 9.80 6.18 -6.77
N ASP A 145 10.76 6.99 -7.21
CA ASP A 145 12.18 6.71 -7.06
C ASP A 145 12.60 6.65 -5.58
N ASN A 146 12.06 7.55 -4.74
CA ASN A 146 12.24 7.49 -3.29
C ASN A 146 11.64 6.21 -2.69
N VAL A 147 10.47 5.76 -3.15
CA VAL A 147 9.84 4.50 -2.70
C VAL A 147 10.74 3.31 -3.04
N LEU A 148 11.27 3.22 -4.26
CA LEU A 148 12.20 2.16 -4.66
C LEU A 148 13.46 2.16 -3.79
N THR A 149 14.01 3.34 -3.48
CA THR A 149 15.16 3.49 -2.59
C THR A 149 14.83 3.01 -1.17
N ARG A 150 13.65 3.32 -0.64
CA ARG A 150 13.18 2.87 0.68
C ARG A 150 12.97 1.36 0.72
N PHE A 151 12.50 0.75 -0.37
CA PHE A 151 12.35 -0.70 -0.51
C PHE A 151 13.70 -1.43 -0.53
N ALA A 152 14.71 -0.81 -1.12
CA ALA A 152 16.08 -1.33 -1.15
C ALA A 152 16.85 -1.14 0.17
N ASN A 153 16.22 -0.61 1.24
CA ASN A 153 16.88 -0.37 2.53
C ASN A 153 17.37 -1.69 3.17
N PRO A 154 18.70 -1.87 3.34
CA PRO A 154 19.26 -3.12 3.88
C PRO A 154 19.11 -3.25 5.40
N TYR A 155 18.71 -2.17 6.08
CA TYR A 155 18.63 -2.15 7.55
C TYR A 155 17.25 -2.52 8.09
N ILE A 156 16.29 -2.81 7.21
CA ILE A 156 14.93 -3.17 7.59
C ILE A 156 14.54 -4.48 6.94
N LYS A 157 14.29 -5.49 7.76
CA LYS A 157 13.70 -6.75 7.30
C LYS A 157 12.19 -6.61 7.18
N HIS A 158 11.73 -6.15 6.02
CA HIS A 158 10.30 -6.04 5.75
C HIS A 158 9.79 -7.31 5.08
N TYR A 159 9.30 -8.23 5.90
CA TYR A 159 8.80 -9.53 5.43
C TYR A 159 7.52 -9.40 4.61
N LEU A 160 7.48 -10.08 3.48
CA LEU A 160 6.30 -10.14 2.59
C LEU A 160 5.10 -10.81 3.29
N SER A 161 5.35 -11.74 4.21
CA SER A 161 4.32 -12.37 5.04
C SER A 161 3.53 -11.37 5.90
N SER A 162 4.13 -10.24 6.29
CA SER A 162 3.43 -9.17 7.01
C SER A 162 2.63 -8.26 6.08
N ILE A 163 3.03 -8.18 4.80
CA ILE A 163 2.37 -7.35 3.79
C ILE A 163 1.16 -8.06 3.19
N VAL A 164 1.24 -9.39 3.01
CA VAL A 164 0.22 -10.19 2.30
C VAL A 164 -1.12 -10.31 3.03
N LEU A 165 -1.19 -9.95 4.31
CA LEU A 165 -2.44 -9.97 5.09
C LEU A 165 -3.55 -9.20 4.39
N ASN A 166 -4.74 -9.82 4.27
CA ASN A 166 -5.92 -9.19 3.67
C ASN A 166 -5.65 -8.58 2.27
N SER A 167 -4.97 -9.34 1.40
CA SER A 167 -4.49 -8.81 0.12
C SER A 167 -5.61 -8.45 -0.85
N VAL A 168 -6.76 -9.13 -0.81
CA VAL A 168 -7.92 -8.79 -1.68
C VAL A 168 -8.43 -7.40 -1.36
N SER A 169 -8.70 -7.09 -0.11
CA SER A 169 -9.20 -5.77 0.31
C SER A 169 -8.17 -4.66 0.05
N LYS A 170 -6.89 -4.95 0.20
CA LYS A 170 -5.80 -4.03 -0.16
C LYS A 170 -5.73 -3.80 -1.67
N PHE A 171 -5.86 -4.85 -2.48
CA PHE A 171 -5.86 -4.74 -3.94
C PHE A 171 -7.00 -3.85 -4.44
N LYS A 172 -8.20 -4.07 -3.89
CA LYS A 172 -9.42 -3.29 -4.17
C LYS A 172 -9.18 -1.77 -4.03
N VAL A 173 -8.47 -1.33 -2.99
CA VAL A 173 -8.31 0.11 -2.70
C VAL A 173 -7.00 0.71 -3.20
N ARG A 174 -5.96 -0.10 -3.45
CA ARG A 174 -4.61 0.39 -3.78
C ARG A 174 -4.24 0.23 -5.24
N VAL A 175 -4.68 -0.86 -5.90
CA VAL A 175 -4.27 -1.24 -7.25
C VAL A 175 -5.42 -1.14 -8.25
N LEU A 176 -6.58 -1.70 -7.93
CA LEU A 176 -7.74 -1.72 -8.82
C LEU A 176 -8.13 -0.33 -9.35
N PRO A 177 -8.13 0.75 -8.55
CA PRO A 177 -8.42 2.07 -9.08
C PRO A 177 -7.44 2.52 -10.18
N SER A 178 -6.16 2.06 -10.15
CA SER A 178 -5.20 2.33 -11.24
C SER A 178 -5.54 1.54 -12.49
N ILE A 179 -5.96 0.29 -12.37
CA ILE A 179 -6.40 -0.51 -13.52
C ILE A 179 -7.57 0.18 -14.23
N LEU A 180 -8.61 0.53 -13.47
CA LEU A 180 -9.83 1.13 -14.03
C LEU A 180 -9.56 2.50 -14.66
N GLU A 181 -8.79 3.36 -14.00
CA GLU A 181 -8.45 4.68 -14.55
C GLU A 181 -7.53 4.56 -15.77
N TYR A 182 -6.62 3.58 -15.79
CA TYR A 182 -5.76 3.33 -16.95
C TYR A 182 -6.59 2.92 -18.17
N ILE A 183 -7.54 2.00 -18.00
CA ILE A 183 -8.46 1.57 -19.07
C ILE A 183 -9.27 2.76 -19.58
N LYS A 184 -9.81 3.57 -18.67
CA LYS A 184 -10.59 4.76 -19.01
C LYS A 184 -9.78 5.78 -19.82
N ARG A 185 -8.49 6.00 -19.47
CA ARG A 185 -7.62 6.98 -20.17
C ARG A 185 -7.09 6.48 -21.49
N TYR A 186 -6.72 5.21 -21.56
CA TYR A 186 -5.94 4.67 -22.68
C TYR A 186 -6.68 3.63 -23.54
N GLY A 187 -7.89 3.20 -23.14
CA GLY A 187 -8.67 2.21 -23.88
C GLY A 187 -8.05 0.81 -23.97
N LYS A 188 -7.08 0.52 -23.09
CA LYS A 188 -6.38 -0.77 -23.00
C LYS A 188 -6.05 -1.11 -21.55
N THR A 189 -5.86 -2.38 -21.24
CA THR A 189 -5.50 -2.86 -19.91
C THR A 189 -4.02 -2.63 -19.58
N PRO A 190 -3.67 -2.28 -18.32
CA PRO A 190 -2.29 -2.21 -17.86
C PRO A 190 -1.79 -3.63 -17.55
N SER A 191 -1.05 -4.24 -18.47
CA SER A 191 -0.67 -5.65 -18.42
C SER A 191 0.03 -6.07 -17.12
N THR A 192 0.91 -5.24 -16.56
CA THR A 192 1.61 -5.51 -15.30
C THR A 192 0.68 -5.55 -14.09
N LEU A 193 -0.32 -4.68 -14.03
CA LEU A 193 -1.30 -4.70 -12.93
C LEU A 193 -2.33 -5.82 -13.09
N VAL A 194 -2.67 -6.20 -14.33
CA VAL A 194 -3.51 -7.39 -14.60
C VAL A 194 -2.75 -8.67 -14.25
N PHE A 195 -1.45 -8.75 -14.56
CA PHE A 195 -0.58 -9.83 -14.08
C PHE A 195 -0.55 -9.91 -12.55
N SER A 196 -0.43 -8.77 -11.87
CA SER A 196 -0.51 -8.71 -10.40
C SER A 196 -1.84 -9.26 -9.86
N LEU A 197 -2.97 -8.97 -10.53
CA LEU A 197 -4.29 -9.53 -10.18
C LEU A 197 -4.34 -11.05 -10.39
N ALA A 198 -3.75 -11.54 -11.47
CA ALA A 198 -3.64 -12.98 -11.73
C ALA A 198 -2.82 -13.68 -10.64
N LYS A 199 -1.68 -13.10 -10.24
CA LYS A 199 -0.84 -13.64 -9.16
C LYS A 199 -1.48 -13.55 -7.78
N LEU A 200 -2.31 -12.55 -7.52
CA LEU A 200 -3.16 -12.50 -6.33
C LEU A 200 -4.11 -13.72 -6.29
N ILE A 201 -4.85 -13.97 -7.36
CA ILE A 201 -5.79 -15.10 -7.44
C ILE A 201 -5.05 -16.43 -7.35
N GLU A 202 -3.91 -16.57 -8.03
CA GLU A 202 -3.06 -17.76 -7.99
C GLU A 202 -2.57 -18.05 -6.56
N PHE A 203 -2.09 -17.03 -5.86
CA PHE A 203 -1.62 -17.16 -4.47
C PHE A 203 -2.75 -17.60 -3.52
N TYR A 204 -3.97 -17.06 -3.68
CA TYR A 204 -5.11 -17.48 -2.86
C TYR A 204 -5.56 -18.91 -3.17
N LYS A 205 -5.40 -19.39 -4.41
CA LYS A 205 -5.75 -20.76 -4.79
C LYS A 205 -4.72 -21.80 -4.36
N ASN A 206 -3.45 -21.48 -4.44
CA ASN A 206 -2.35 -22.45 -4.34
C ASN A 206 -1.40 -22.21 -3.18
N GLY A 207 -1.41 -21.02 -2.59
CA GLY A 207 -0.55 -20.63 -1.47
C GLY A 207 -1.26 -20.68 -0.12
N GLU A 208 -0.68 -19.96 0.84
CA GLU A 208 -1.18 -19.85 2.21
C GLU A 208 -1.66 -18.41 2.51
N PRO A 209 -2.80 -18.00 1.95
CA PRO A 209 -3.32 -16.65 2.18
C PRO A 209 -3.79 -16.48 3.63
N ASN A 210 -3.46 -15.33 4.20
CA ASN A 210 -3.95 -14.91 5.52
C ASN A 210 -4.98 -13.78 5.32
N ASP A 211 -6.24 -14.19 5.21
CA ASP A 211 -7.41 -13.33 5.01
C ASP A 211 -8.63 -13.97 5.72
N ALA A 212 -9.79 -13.30 5.67
CA ALA A 212 -11.03 -13.85 6.20
C ALA A 212 -11.35 -15.22 5.57
N PRO A 213 -11.72 -16.24 6.37
CA PRO A 213 -11.93 -17.58 5.86
C PRO A 213 -12.92 -17.67 4.69
N GLU A 214 -13.97 -16.85 4.71
CA GLU A 214 -14.97 -16.77 3.65
C GLU A 214 -14.39 -16.22 2.33
N VAL A 215 -13.44 -15.31 2.38
CA VAL A 215 -12.74 -14.77 1.20
C VAL A 215 -11.83 -15.85 0.59
N VAL A 216 -11.07 -16.54 1.44
CA VAL A 216 -10.16 -17.61 1.03
C VAL A 216 -10.93 -18.76 0.38
N GLU A 217 -11.99 -19.24 1.04
CA GLU A 217 -12.83 -20.34 0.55
C GLU A 217 -13.51 -19.98 -0.77
N TYR A 218 -14.04 -18.76 -0.87
CA TYR A 218 -14.67 -18.29 -2.10
C TYR A 218 -13.69 -18.35 -3.28
N ILE A 219 -12.49 -17.78 -3.12
CA ILE A 219 -11.49 -17.76 -4.20
C ILE A 219 -11.00 -19.16 -4.56
N LYS A 220 -10.85 -20.05 -3.58
CA LYS A 220 -10.42 -21.44 -3.82
C LYS A 220 -11.42 -22.24 -4.64
N THR A 221 -12.71 -21.99 -4.45
CA THR A 221 -13.79 -22.84 -5.01
C THR A 221 -14.42 -22.30 -6.30
N HIS A 222 -14.22 -21.01 -6.61
CA HIS A 222 -14.87 -20.38 -7.77
C HIS A 222 -13.91 -20.20 -8.96
N THR A 223 -14.50 -20.07 -10.16
CA THR A 223 -13.76 -19.74 -11.39
C THR A 223 -13.23 -18.30 -11.33
N VAL A 224 -12.24 -17.99 -12.18
CA VAL A 224 -11.70 -16.62 -12.29
C VAL A 224 -12.81 -15.63 -12.61
N ARG A 225 -13.69 -15.97 -13.54
CA ARG A 225 -14.81 -15.12 -13.93
C ARG A 225 -15.74 -14.80 -12.76
N GLU A 226 -16.10 -15.81 -11.97
CA GLU A 226 -16.97 -15.64 -10.79
C GLU A 226 -16.27 -14.78 -9.72
N ILE A 227 -14.97 -14.99 -9.49
CA ILE A 227 -14.17 -14.19 -8.57
C ILE A 227 -14.16 -12.72 -8.99
N LEU A 228 -13.90 -12.46 -10.28
CA LEU A 228 -13.82 -11.09 -10.82
C LEU A 228 -15.18 -10.39 -10.92
N ALA A 229 -16.29 -11.15 -11.03
CA ALA A 229 -17.64 -10.63 -10.99
C ALA A 229 -18.15 -10.30 -9.57
N ASN A 230 -17.44 -10.79 -8.54
CA ASN A 230 -17.86 -10.61 -7.15
C ASN A 230 -17.62 -9.17 -6.65
N THR A 231 -18.69 -8.41 -6.52
CA THR A 231 -18.66 -7.01 -6.10
C THR A 231 -18.32 -6.83 -4.61
N ASP A 232 -18.51 -7.84 -3.76
CA ASP A 232 -18.12 -7.76 -2.36
C ASP A 232 -16.58 -7.76 -2.24
N LEU A 233 -15.91 -8.57 -3.06
CA LEU A 233 -14.45 -8.63 -3.09
C LEU A 233 -13.83 -7.35 -3.66
N PHE A 234 -14.31 -6.90 -4.83
CA PHE A 234 -13.64 -5.82 -5.58
C PHE A 234 -14.40 -4.48 -5.61
N GLY A 235 -15.63 -4.43 -5.09
CA GLY A 235 -16.46 -3.21 -5.08
C GLY A 235 -17.18 -2.92 -6.39
N THR A 236 -16.81 -3.63 -7.47
CA THR A 236 -17.41 -3.54 -8.80
C THR A 236 -17.17 -4.83 -9.57
N ASP A 237 -17.99 -5.10 -10.58
CA ASP A 237 -17.77 -6.22 -11.50
C ASP A 237 -16.60 -5.89 -12.44
N ILE A 238 -15.55 -6.70 -12.38
CA ILE A 238 -14.34 -6.63 -13.22
C ILE A 238 -14.15 -7.89 -14.07
N SER A 239 -15.22 -8.67 -14.29
CA SER A 239 -15.17 -9.93 -15.06
C SER A 239 -14.78 -9.75 -16.52
N PHE A 240 -14.82 -8.54 -17.04
CA PHE A 240 -14.29 -8.21 -18.36
C PHE A 240 -12.77 -8.42 -18.48
N LEU A 241 -12.04 -8.54 -17.36
CA LEU A 241 -10.60 -8.86 -17.31
C LEU A 241 -10.31 -10.36 -17.32
N THR A 242 -11.33 -11.23 -17.43
CA THR A 242 -11.16 -12.69 -17.27
C THR A 242 -10.13 -13.28 -18.23
N GLU A 243 -10.23 -12.95 -19.52
CA GLU A 243 -9.33 -13.50 -20.54
C GLU A 243 -7.87 -13.10 -20.31
N GLU A 244 -7.63 -11.84 -19.96
CA GLU A 244 -6.29 -11.33 -19.68
C GLU A 244 -5.71 -11.95 -18.40
N VAL A 245 -6.51 -12.08 -17.35
CA VAL A 245 -6.09 -12.70 -16.08
C VAL A 245 -5.77 -14.20 -16.27
N GLU A 246 -6.58 -14.93 -17.03
CA GLU A 246 -6.33 -16.34 -17.33
C GLU A 246 -5.12 -16.53 -18.26
N GLY A 247 -4.86 -15.59 -19.16
CA GLY A 247 -3.68 -15.57 -20.03
C GLY A 247 -2.36 -15.29 -19.32
N CYS A 248 -2.39 -14.77 -18.08
CA CYS A 248 -1.24 -14.48 -17.22
C CYS A 248 -0.83 -15.61 -16.27
N ARG A 249 -1.47 -16.77 -16.35
CA ARG A 249 -1.21 -17.92 -15.46
C ARG A 249 -0.15 -18.86 -15.98
#